data_c1ed9bb5f01d86d4659a17b8d4832b66
#
_entry.id   c1ed9bb5f01d86d4659a17b8d4832b66
#
_cell.length_a   1.000
_cell.length_b   1.000
_cell.length_c   1.000
_cell.angle_alpha   90.00
_cell.angle_beta   90.00
_cell.angle_gamma   90.00
#
_symmetry.space_group_name_H-M   'P 1'
#
loop_
_entity.id
_entity.type
_entity.pdbx_description
1 polymer ?
#
loop_
_entity_poly.entity_id
_entity_poly.type
_entity_poly.pdbx_seq_one_letter_code
_entity_poly.pdbx_strand_id
1 'polypeptide(L)'
;MDQEAEVARQGEIALRSIAMLRAVVDGATYEAVALQFGISRTAVERRIKSIAVQLTQDVGVDGLKQEGAAFVRRLRLHRDAILVALDQFTPVAPSGERPARVLSEAEVAHGATRIKGRASRTWHDLSLYYLLFATGLRPLEVARLEVRDYILVDGSVCRE
;
A
#
# COMPACT_ATOMS: atom_id res chain seq x y z
N MET A 1 18.04 -7.58 -20.43
CA MET A 1 18.90 -6.72 -19.58
C MET A 1 18.08 -6.03 -18.47
N ASP A 2 16.92 -5.43 -18.76
CA ASP A 2 16.13 -4.72 -17.72
C ASP A 2 15.53 -5.64 -16.65
N GLN A 3 15.18 -6.84 -16.98
CA GLN A 3 14.53 -7.79 -16.06
C GLN A 3 15.50 -8.36 -15.01
N GLU A 4 16.74 -8.62 -15.37
CA GLU A 4 17.79 -9.08 -14.43
C GLU A 4 18.19 -8.00 -13.44
N ALA A 5 18.30 -6.75 -13.92
CA ALA A 5 18.59 -5.59 -13.07
C ALA A 5 17.45 -5.32 -12.07
N GLU A 6 16.20 -5.50 -12.49
CA GLU A 6 15.03 -5.34 -11.62
C GLU A 6 14.95 -6.45 -10.55
N VAL A 7 15.23 -7.71 -10.91
CA VAL A 7 15.28 -8.83 -9.97
C VAL A 7 16.40 -8.62 -8.93
N ALA A 8 17.58 -8.18 -9.35
CA ALA A 8 18.68 -7.88 -8.45
C ALA A 8 18.33 -6.75 -7.47
N ARG A 9 17.70 -5.69 -7.95
CA ARG A 9 17.23 -4.55 -7.14
C ARG A 9 16.17 -4.96 -6.12
N GLN A 10 15.24 -5.82 -6.52
CA GLN A 10 14.20 -6.33 -5.62
C GLN A 10 14.79 -7.25 -4.54
N GLY A 11 15.79 -8.06 -4.87
CA GLY A 11 16.54 -8.86 -3.92
C GLY A 11 17.25 -8.00 -2.88
N GLU A 12 17.90 -6.91 -3.30
CA GLU A 12 18.54 -5.96 -2.39
C GLU A 12 17.54 -5.30 -1.44
N ILE A 13 16.39 -4.86 -1.95
CA ILE A 13 15.33 -4.26 -1.13
C ILE A 13 14.82 -5.26 -0.09
N ALA A 14 14.68 -6.52 -0.45
CA ALA A 14 14.24 -7.57 0.46
C ALA A 14 15.26 -7.83 1.56
N LEU A 15 16.54 -7.96 1.24
CA LEU A 15 17.63 -8.11 2.21
C LEU A 15 17.71 -6.93 3.18
N ARG A 16 17.61 -5.70 2.68
CA ARG A 16 17.56 -4.50 3.54
C ARG A 16 16.35 -4.53 4.47
N SER A 17 15.21 -5.01 4.00
CA SER A 17 13.99 -5.11 4.83
C SER A 17 14.11 -6.17 5.92
N ILE A 18 14.77 -7.29 5.65
CA ILE A 18 15.14 -8.31 6.66
C ILE A 18 16.06 -7.69 7.73
N ALA A 19 17.08 -6.96 7.32
CA ALA A 19 18.00 -6.30 8.24
C ALA A 19 17.27 -5.29 9.15
N MET A 20 16.31 -4.52 8.60
CA MET A 20 15.46 -3.63 9.38
C MET A 20 14.61 -4.39 10.41
N LEU A 21 13.99 -5.51 10.01
CA LEU A 21 13.19 -6.33 10.92
C LEU A 21 14.06 -6.87 12.05
N ARG A 22 15.25 -7.42 11.76
CA ARG A 22 16.21 -7.88 12.79
C ARG A 22 16.53 -6.77 13.79
N ALA A 23 16.89 -5.58 13.31
CA ALA A 23 17.22 -4.45 14.18
C ALA A 23 16.06 -4.09 15.13
N VAL A 24 14.81 -4.08 14.65
CA VAL A 24 13.64 -3.75 15.48
C VAL A 24 13.33 -4.87 16.48
N VAL A 25 13.47 -6.12 16.09
CA VAL A 25 13.30 -7.29 16.98
C VAL A 25 14.37 -7.30 18.08
N ASP A 26 15.59 -6.87 17.77
CA ASP A 26 16.70 -6.71 18.73
C ASP A 26 16.59 -5.45 19.61
N GLY A 27 15.55 -4.63 19.42
CA GLY A 27 15.24 -3.54 20.34
C GLY A 27 15.38 -2.13 19.76
N ALA A 28 15.86 -1.98 18.51
CA ALA A 28 15.93 -0.67 17.87
C ALA A 28 14.56 -0.05 17.68
N THR A 29 14.48 1.29 17.72
CA THR A 29 13.25 2.03 17.39
C THR A 29 13.13 2.22 15.88
N TYR A 30 11.91 2.45 15.38
CA TYR A 30 11.72 2.76 13.96
C TYR A 30 12.48 4.01 13.52
N GLU A 31 12.63 5.00 14.40
CA GLU A 31 13.40 6.22 14.15
C GLU A 31 14.90 5.92 13.99
N ALA A 32 15.46 5.10 14.87
CA ALA A 32 16.87 4.69 14.79
C ALA A 32 17.15 3.90 13.51
N VAL A 33 16.27 2.97 13.15
CA VAL A 33 16.36 2.20 11.90
C VAL A 33 16.18 3.09 10.68
N ALA A 34 15.26 4.05 10.71
CA ALA A 34 15.06 5.00 9.63
C ALA A 34 16.32 5.84 9.36
N LEU A 35 16.97 6.31 10.43
CA LEU A 35 18.23 7.05 10.36
C LEU A 35 19.35 6.16 9.80
N GLN A 36 19.50 4.93 10.30
CA GLN A 36 20.52 3.98 9.88
C GLN A 36 20.42 3.64 8.38
N PHE A 37 19.22 3.47 7.86
CA PHE A 37 18.98 3.06 6.47
C PHE A 37 18.69 4.22 5.51
N GLY A 38 18.65 5.47 5.99
CA GLY A 38 18.42 6.67 5.18
C GLY A 38 17.03 6.74 4.55
N ILE A 39 16.00 6.24 5.25
CA ILE A 39 14.61 6.22 4.77
C ILE A 39 13.65 6.79 5.84
N SER A 40 12.42 7.08 5.44
CA SER A 40 11.42 7.58 6.40
C SER A 40 10.95 6.49 7.37
N ARG A 41 10.54 6.87 8.59
CA ARG A 41 9.94 5.98 9.59
C ARG A 41 8.77 5.17 9.03
N THR A 42 7.89 5.81 8.25
CA THR A 42 6.74 5.15 7.61
C THR A 42 7.17 4.09 6.59
N ALA A 43 8.28 4.34 5.87
CA ALA A 43 8.83 3.35 4.94
C ALA A 43 9.40 2.14 5.69
N VAL A 44 10.08 2.35 6.83
CA VAL A 44 10.54 1.26 7.71
C VAL A 44 9.37 0.42 8.19
N GLU A 45 8.33 1.05 8.75
CA GLU A 45 7.14 0.36 9.25
C GLU A 45 6.47 -0.49 8.16
N ARG A 46 6.27 0.08 6.98
CA ARG A 46 5.66 -0.63 5.84
C ARG A 46 6.48 -1.84 5.39
N ARG A 47 7.80 -1.70 5.31
CA ARG A 47 8.70 -2.80 4.91
C ARG A 47 8.73 -3.92 5.93
N ILE A 48 8.80 -3.58 7.21
CA ILE A 48 8.79 -4.56 8.31
C ILE A 48 7.45 -5.31 8.34
N LYS A 49 6.31 -4.60 8.20
CA LYS A 49 4.99 -5.23 8.12
C LYS A 49 4.89 -6.20 6.94
N SER A 50 5.41 -5.82 5.77
CA SER A 50 5.38 -6.69 4.59
C SER A 50 6.11 -8.01 4.83
N ILE A 51 7.31 -7.99 5.40
CA ILE A 51 8.07 -9.20 5.73
C ILE A 51 7.40 -9.99 6.84
N ALA A 52 6.93 -9.33 7.90
CA ALA A 52 6.25 -10.00 9.00
C ALA A 52 5.00 -10.76 8.52
N VAL A 53 4.24 -10.20 7.57
CA VAL A 53 3.10 -10.89 6.96
C VAL A 53 3.54 -12.14 6.17
N GLN A 54 4.64 -12.05 5.40
CA GLN A 54 5.17 -13.22 4.68
C GLN A 54 5.63 -14.30 5.67
N LEU A 55 6.39 -13.93 6.71
CA LEU A 55 6.82 -14.86 7.76
C LEU A 55 5.64 -15.53 8.48
N THR A 56 4.54 -14.80 8.70
CA THR A 56 3.34 -15.37 9.33
C THR A 56 2.72 -16.47 8.47
N GLN A 57 2.75 -16.30 7.14
CA GLN A 57 2.24 -17.29 6.21
C GLN A 57 3.11 -18.55 6.16
N ASP A 58 4.44 -18.37 6.24
CA ASP A 58 5.40 -19.46 6.09
C ASP A 58 5.66 -20.21 7.41
N VAL A 59 5.60 -19.55 8.55
CA VAL A 59 6.03 -20.07 9.84
C VAL A 59 4.89 -20.19 10.88
N GLY A 60 3.70 -19.72 10.57
CA GLY A 60 2.53 -19.86 11.46
C GLY A 60 2.61 -19.01 12.74
N VAL A 61 3.34 -17.91 12.75
CA VAL A 61 3.38 -16.97 13.89
C VAL A 61 2.09 -16.16 13.92
N ASP A 62 1.16 -16.55 14.78
CA ASP A 62 -0.12 -15.85 14.93
C ASP A 62 0.00 -14.47 15.59
N GLY A 63 -0.86 -13.54 15.20
CA GLY A 63 -1.06 -12.27 15.89
C GLY A 63 -0.25 -11.08 15.38
N LEU A 64 0.43 -11.19 14.22
CA LEU A 64 1.12 -10.07 13.57
C LEU A 64 0.17 -9.10 12.80
N LYS A 65 -1.15 -9.29 12.93
CA LYS A 65 -2.17 -8.41 12.34
C LYS A 65 -2.40 -7.09 13.11
N GLN A 66 -1.71 -6.91 14.22
CA GLN A 66 -1.82 -5.72 15.06
C GLN A 66 -1.08 -4.52 14.43
N GLU A 67 -1.39 -3.31 14.89
CA GLU A 67 -0.79 -2.07 14.39
C GLU A 67 -0.02 -1.31 15.48
N GLY A 68 0.92 -0.46 15.05
CA GLY A 68 1.66 0.44 15.92
C GLY A 68 2.52 -0.25 17.00
N ALA A 69 2.45 0.26 18.22
CA ALA A 69 3.26 -0.23 19.35
C ALA A 69 2.94 -1.69 19.74
N ALA A 70 1.70 -2.11 19.57
CA ALA A 70 1.27 -3.49 19.85
C ALA A 70 1.94 -4.49 18.89
N PHE A 71 2.09 -4.13 17.63
CA PHE A 71 2.83 -4.92 16.64
C PHE A 71 4.30 -5.10 17.02
N VAL A 72 5.00 -3.99 17.37
CA VAL A 72 6.41 -4.06 17.80
C VAL A 72 6.58 -4.89 19.06
N ARG A 73 5.68 -4.75 20.04
CA ARG A 73 5.69 -5.57 21.26
C ARG A 73 5.53 -7.06 20.93
N ARG A 74 4.66 -7.39 19.99
CA ARG A 74 4.44 -8.77 19.54
C ARG A 74 5.66 -9.32 18.82
N LEU A 75 6.30 -8.56 17.95
CA LEU A 75 7.55 -8.95 17.30
C LEU A 75 8.64 -9.30 18.34
N ARG A 76 8.81 -8.47 19.35
CA ARG A 76 9.79 -8.70 20.42
C ARG A 76 9.45 -9.89 21.31
N LEU A 77 8.18 -10.13 21.56
CA LEU A 77 7.73 -11.31 22.33
C LEU A 77 8.08 -12.62 21.60
N HIS A 78 8.03 -12.64 20.29
CA HIS A 78 8.36 -13.82 19.46
C HIS A 78 9.75 -13.72 18.82
N ARG A 79 10.66 -12.97 19.44
CA ARG A 79 12.01 -12.67 18.91
C ARG A 79 12.72 -13.90 18.37
N ASP A 80 12.89 -14.92 19.20
CA ASP A 80 13.71 -16.09 18.84
C ASP A 80 13.07 -16.90 17.70
N ALA A 81 11.76 -17.07 17.71
CA ALA A 81 11.04 -17.70 16.60
C ALA A 81 11.17 -16.92 15.29
N ILE A 82 11.09 -15.59 15.35
CA ILE A 82 11.25 -14.72 14.18
C ILE A 82 12.68 -14.79 13.64
N LEU A 83 13.71 -14.79 14.51
CA LEU A 83 15.10 -14.87 14.07
C LEU A 83 15.41 -16.20 13.41
N VAL A 84 14.95 -17.31 13.98
CA VAL A 84 15.08 -18.66 13.36
C VAL A 84 14.36 -18.70 12.01
N ALA A 85 13.17 -18.14 11.92
CA ALA A 85 12.42 -18.07 10.68
C ALA A 85 13.14 -17.22 9.62
N LEU A 86 13.73 -16.09 10.01
CA LEU A 86 14.50 -15.23 9.11
C LEU A 86 15.76 -15.89 8.55
N ASP A 87 16.37 -16.83 9.28
CA ASP A 87 17.56 -17.56 8.80
C ASP A 87 17.19 -18.55 7.68
N GLN A 88 15.96 -19.03 7.65
CA GLN A 88 15.43 -19.92 6.63
C GLN A 88 14.63 -19.19 5.55
N PHE A 89 14.38 -17.91 5.75
CA PHE A 89 13.48 -17.12 4.91
C PHE A 89 14.17 -16.71 3.61
N THR A 90 13.66 -17.22 2.51
CA THR A 90 13.98 -16.70 1.17
C THR A 90 12.91 -15.68 0.79
N PRO A 91 13.25 -14.39 0.73
CA PRO A 91 12.28 -13.37 0.37
C PRO A 91 11.78 -13.64 -1.06
N VAL A 92 10.49 -13.88 -1.18
CA VAL A 92 9.83 -13.89 -2.48
C VAL A 92 9.74 -12.44 -2.93
N ALA A 93 10.41 -12.11 -4.03
CA ALA A 93 10.23 -10.82 -4.65
C ALA A 93 8.72 -10.63 -4.88
N PRO A 94 8.12 -9.52 -4.43
CA PRO A 94 6.73 -9.27 -4.74
C PRO A 94 6.63 -9.30 -6.27
N SER A 95 5.95 -10.31 -6.81
CA SER A 95 5.62 -10.34 -8.23
C SER A 95 4.98 -8.99 -8.55
N GLY A 96 5.66 -8.19 -9.38
CA GLY A 96 5.40 -6.76 -9.55
C GLY A 96 4.00 -6.40 -10.07
N GLU A 97 3.19 -7.38 -10.35
CA GLU A 97 1.81 -7.22 -10.77
C GLU A 97 0.89 -7.82 -9.70
N ARG A 98 0.51 -6.99 -8.73
CA ARG A 98 -0.80 -7.22 -8.14
C ARG A 98 -1.80 -7.02 -9.27
N PRO A 99 -2.55 -8.08 -9.69
CA PRO A 99 -3.60 -7.88 -10.67
C PRO A 99 -4.48 -6.75 -10.15
N ALA A 100 -4.55 -5.67 -10.92
CA ALA A 100 -5.41 -4.54 -10.56
C ALA A 100 -6.81 -5.12 -10.36
N ARG A 101 -7.37 -4.99 -9.16
CA ARG A 101 -8.73 -5.44 -8.89
C ARG A 101 -9.65 -4.59 -9.75
N VAL A 102 -10.18 -5.17 -10.80
CA VAL A 102 -11.23 -4.56 -11.60
C VAL A 102 -12.53 -4.69 -10.83
N LEU A 103 -13.17 -3.56 -10.53
CA LEU A 103 -14.50 -3.56 -9.92
C LEU A 103 -15.54 -3.95 -10.97
N SER A 104 -16.46 -4.82 -10.58
CA SER A 104 -17.63 -5.13 -11.38
C SER A 104 -18.62 -3.96 -11.43
N GLU A 105 -19.49 -3.92 -12.44
CA GLU A 105 -20.57 -2.92 -12.52
C GLU A 105 -21.46 -2.93 -11.27
N ALA A 106 -21.73 -4.10 -10.70
CA ALA A 106 -22.51 -4.25 -9.46
C ALA A 106 -21.79 -3.59 -8.26
N GLU A 107 -20.47 -3.71 -8.14
CA GLU A 107 -19.70 -3.07 -7.07
C GLU A 107 -19.68 -1.55 -7.24
N VAL A 108 -19.57 -1.06 -8.49
CA VAL A 108 -19.66 0.38 -8.80
C VAL A 108 -21.05 0.91 -8.46
N ALA A 109 -22.12 0.22 -8.86
CA ALA A 109 -23.49 0.61 -8.51
C ALA A 109 -23.74 0.59 -6.99
N HIS A 110 -23.19 -0.41 -6.29
CA HIS A 110 -23.27 -0.47 -4.83
C HIS A 110 -22.55 0.70 -4.16
N GLY A 111 -21.37 1.06 -4.66
CA GLY A 111 -20.63 2.26 -4.20
C GLY A 111 -21.45 3.55 -4.35
N ALA A 112 -22.07 3.75 -5.51
CA ALA A 112 -22.95 4.88 -5.77
C ALA A 112 -24.17 4.93 -4.82
N THR A 113 -24.77 3.79 -4.53
CA THR A 113 -25.88 3.67 -3.57
C THR A 113 -25.43 4.08 -2.16
N ARG A 114 -24.26 3.66 -1.72
CA ARG A 114 -23.71 4.06 -0.42
C ARG A 114 -23.44 5.56 -0.32
N ILE A 115 -22.96 6.18 -1.40
CA ILE A 115 -22.76 7.64 -1.47
C ILE A 115 -24.11 8.34 -1.32
N LYS A 116 -25.16 7.91 -2.05
CA LYS A 116 -26.50 8.47 -1.94
C LYS A 116 -27.04 8.45 -0.51
N GLY A 117 -26.75 7.40 0.26
CA GLY A 117 -27.25 7.26 1.63
C GLY A 117 -26.42 7.96 2.71
N ARG A 118 -25.20 8.43 2.42
CA ARG A 118 -24.27 8.95 3.44
C ARG A 118 -23.68 10.32 3.16
N ALA A 119 -23.63 10.74 1.90
CA ALA A 119 -22.97 11.98 1.50
C ALA A 119 -23.81 13.21 1.83
N SER A 120 -23.18 14.22 2.42
CA SER A 120 -23.82 15.53 2.67
C SER A 120 -24.04 16.33 1.39
N ARG A 121 -23.23 16.10 0.36
CA ARG A 121 -23.31 16.72 -0.96
C ARG A 121 -23.48 15.65 -2.04
N THR A 122 -24.59 14.94 -1.98
CA THR A 122 -24.84 13.72 -2.75
C THR A 122 -24.53 13.84 -4.24
N TRP A 123 -24.99 14.89 -4.91
CA TRP A 123 -24.78 15.06 -6.35
C TRP A 123 -23.33 15.37 -6.70
N HIS A 124 -22.66 16.19 -5.91
CA HIS A 124 -21.24 16.49 -6.05
C HIS A 124 -20.40 15.21 -5.90
N ASP A 125 -20.64 14.45 -4.83
CA ASP A 125 -19.85 13.26 -4.52
C ASP A 125 -20.12 12.13 -5.53
N LEU A 126 -21.34 12.00 -6.04
CA LEU A 126 -21.67 11.09 -7.14
C LEU A 126 -21.01 11.48 -8.45
N SER A 127 -21.01 12.77 -8.81
CA SER A 127 -20.36 13.26 -10.03
C SER A 127 -18.87 12.97 -9.97
N LEU A 128 -18.22 13.25 -8.84
CA LEU A 128 -16.81 12.95 -8.61
C LEU A 128 -16.52 11.45 -8.68
N TYR A 129 -17.38 10.63 -8.07
CA TYR A 129 -17.27 9.17 -8.09
C TYR A 129 -17.30 8.63 -9.52
N TYR A 130 -18.31 9.02 -10.31
CA TYR A 130 -18.43 8.55 -11.69
C TYR A 130 -17.33 9.12 -12.59
N LEU A 131 -16.90 10.37 -12.38
CA LEU A 131 -15.79 10.97 -13.12
C LEU A 131 -14.51 10.14 -12.93
N LEU A 132 -14.16 9.79 -11.69
CA LEU A 132 -12.99 8.98 -11.38
C LEU A 132 -13.05 7.60 -12.02
N PHE A 133 -14.22 6.94 -12.02
CA PHE A 133 -14.39 5.63 -12.64
C PHE A 133 -14.40 5.68 -14.16
N ALA A 134 -15.03 6.69 -14.75
CA ALA A 134 -15.14 6.80 -16.21
C ALA A 134 -13.82 7.21 -16.88
N THR A 135 -13.02 8.05 -16.21
CA THR A 135 -11.79 8.60 -16.79
C THR A 135 -10.52 7.94 -16.32
N GLY A 136 -10.54 7.26 -15.17
CA GLY A 136 -9.33 6.73 -14.52
C GLY A 136 -8.36 7.81 -14.03
N LEU A 137 -8.77 9.07 -14.00
CA LEU A 137 -7.96 10.20 -13.52
C LEU A 137 -7.58 10.01 -12.04
N ARG A 138 -6.37 10.43 -11.71
CA ARG A 138 -5.93 10.47 -10.31
C ARG A 138 -6.62 11.61 -9.57
N PRO A 139 -6.84 11.51 -8.24
CA PRO A 139 -7.50 12.56 -7.45
C PRO A 139 -6.88 13.96 -7.64
N LEU A 140 -5.56 14.05 -7.80
CA LEU A 140 -4.87 15.32 -8.03
C LEU A 140 -5.15 15.88 -9.44
N GLU A 141 -5.31 15.02 -10.43
CA GLU A 141 -5.67 15.43 -11.80
C GLU A 141 -7.10 15.97 -11.82
N VAL A 142 -8.02 15.29 -11.15
CA VAL A 142 -9.41 15.78 -10.99
C VAL A 142 -9.45 17.11 -10.25
N ALA A 143 -8.64 17.29 -9.19
CA ALA A 143 -8.57 18.55 -8.45
C ALA A 143 -8.02 19.73 -9.27
N ARG A 144 -7.36 19.47 -10.41
CA ARG A 144 -6.83 20.48 -11.33
C ARG A 144 -7.76 20.76 -12.51
N LEU A 145 -8.83 19.98 -12.70
CA LEU A 145 -9.80 20.22 -13.76
C LEU A 145 -10.50 21.55 -13.55
N GLU A 146 -10.59 22.31 -14.64
CA GLU A 146 -11.34 23.54 -14.69
C GLU A 146 -12.62 23.34 -15.54
N VAL A 147 -13.64 24.19 -15.33
CA VAL A 147 -14.90 24.10 -16.08
C VAL A 147 -14.65 24.16 -17.60
N ARG A 148 -13.68 24.96 -18.02
CA ARG A 148 -13.28 25.11 -19.43
C ARG A 148 -12.71 23.84 -20.07
N ASP A 149 -12.26 22.84 -19.26
CA ASP A 149 -11.69 21.60 -19.78
C ASP A 149 -12.78 20.65 -20.30
N TYR A 150 -14.04 20.86 -19.91
CA TYR A 150 -15.15 19.99 -20.32
C TYR A 150 -16.43 20.70 -20.70
N ILE A 151 -16.53 22.03 -20.50
CA ILE A 151 -17.67 22.85 -20.97
C ILE A 151 -17.15 23.91 -21.93
N LEU A 152 -17.69 23.90 -23.15
CA LEU A 152 -17.40 24.90 -24.15
C LEU A 152 -18.06 26.25 -23.82
N VAL A 153 -17.63 27.31 -24.50
CA VAL A 153 -18.15 28.70 -24.27
C VAL A 153 -19.67 28.83 -24.50
N ASP A 154 -20.23 27.95 -25.35
CA ASP A 154 -21.67 27.88 -25.61
C ASP A 154 -22.47 27.08 -24.59
N GLY A 155 -21.79 26.55 -23.55
CA GLY A 155 -22.36 25.69 -22.49
C GLY A 155 -22.54 24.23 -22.87
N SER A 156 -22.11 23.80 -24.05
CA SER A 156 -22.12 22.41 -24.45
C SER A 156 -20.94 21.66 -23.82
N VAL A 157 -21.10 20.32 -23.64
CA VAL A 157 -20.04 19.46 -23.11
C VAL A 157 -19.10 19.07 -24.23
N CYS A 158 -17.79 19.20 -24.01
CA CYS A 158 -16.77 18.72 -24.91
C CYS A 158 -16.86 17.17 -24.99
N ARG A 159 -16.96 16.64 -26.22
CA ARG A 159 -17.18 15.21 -26.48
C ARG A 159 -15.98 14.53 -27.16
N GLU A 160 -14.82 15.17 -27.16
CA GLU A 160 -13.59 14.58 -27.68
C GLU A 160 -12.77 13.91 -26.59
#